data_f99e2e59d7b8c569a75635ae334bf74b
#
_entry.id   f99e2e59d7b8c569a75635ae334bf74b
#
_cell.length_a   1.000
_cell.length_b   1.000
_cell.length_c   1.000
_cell.angle_alpha   90.00
_cell.angle_beta   90.00
_cell.angle_gamma   90.00
#
_symmetry.space_group_name_H-M   'P 1'
#
loop_
_entity.id
_entity.type
_entity.pdbx_description
1 polymer ?
#
loop_
_entity_poly.entity_id
_entity_poly.type
_entity_poly.pdbx_seq_one_letter_code
_entity_poly.pdbx_strand_id
1 'polypeptide(L)'
;MRTNRIQPTLLSFLSPTLAIAAALVVGAGLIVLAGKNPVAAYGALFQESLGDYYGFSDTLTKTTPLLLTSLGVLVALKAGQFNIGGEGQIYMGGLGSALVGLYVKGLPLLIHLPLGLLAGFFFGAVWGLIPGYLKAVRGINEVISTLLLNYVAQNFISYLVNGPMMELGAPSPFSPRLAQTAQLLTILPQTQTHAGLLIALAAAGILWVVFGRSPLGYQIETVGQNPIAARYAGLSVERTIMLAMSLAGGLAGLAGASEVMGLKYRLFENFSGGYGFDAIAIAFFSRGSVPGVVFTSLFFGALRSGANTMQRNADVPLTIVYAIQGLTVLFIAISLALESKASKQQTNR
;
A
#
# COMPACT_ATOMS: atom_id res chain seq x y z
N MET A 1 11.48 3.54 36.45
CA MET A 1 12.45 3.50 35.35
C MET A 1 12.03 4.53 34.31
N ARG A 2 12.78 5.64 34.18
CA ARG A 2 12.51 6.68 33.19
C ARG A 2 12.87 6.12 31.82
N THR A 3 11.88 5.90 30.97
CA THR A 3 12.08 5.65 29.56
C THR A 3 12.74 6.88 28.94
N ASN A 4 14.04 6.79 28.64
CA ASN A 4 14.70 7.75 27.78
C ASN A 4 13.94 7.76 26.43
N ARG A 5 13.02 8.69 26.26
CA ARG A 5 12.52 9.07 24.94
C ARG A 5 13.74 9.61 24.19
N ILE A 6 14.28 8.79 23.29
CA ILE A 6 15.30 9.22 22.35
C ILE A 6 14.68 10.39 21.59
N GLN A 7 15.10 11.61 21.89
CA GLN A 7 14.74 12.77 21.09
C GLN A 7 15.21 12.47 19.67
N PRO A 8 14.39 12.65 18.65
CA PRO A 8 14.81 12.49 17.27
C PRO A 8 15.93 13.49 17.03
N THR A 9 17.15 13.01 16.96
CA THR A 9 18.30 13.84 16.60
C THR A 9 18.10 14.34 15.17
N LEU A 10 18.52 15.57 14.87
CA LEU A 10 18.48 16.16 13.51
C LEU A 10 18.98 15.18 12.43
N LEU A 11 19.97 14.34 12.78
CA LEU A 11 20.49 13.26 11.95
C LEU A 11 19.42 12.23 11.53
N SER A 12 18.40 11.98 12.36
CA SER A 12 17.36 11.01 12.02
C SER A 12 16.39 11.49 10.93
N PHE A 13 16.28 12.80 10.72
CA PHE A 13 15.53 13.39 9.59
C PHE A 13 16.40 13.62 8.35
N LEU A 14 17.70 13.90 8.55
CA LEU A 14 18.65 14.14 7.45
C LEU A 14 18.91 12.87 6.62
N SER A 15 18.92 11.69 7.26
CA SER A 15 19.29 10.44 6.60
C SER A 15 18.31 10.01 5.47
N PRO A 16 16.98 10.01 5.64
CA PRO A 16 16.06 9.71 4.54
C PRO A 16 16.07 10.78 3.44
N THR A 17 16.20 12.04 3.83
CA THR A 17 16.24 13.15 2.87
C THR A 17 17.48 13.06 1.99
N LEU A 18 18.63 12.74 2.56
CA LEU A 18 19.86 12.50 1.81
C LEU A 18 19.76 11.26 0.93
N ALA A 19 19.09 10.20 1.39
CA ALA A 19 18.86 9.00 0.59
C ALA A 19 17.98 9.28 -0.64
N ILE A 20 16.89 10.06 -0.47
CA ILE A 20 16.05 10.52 -1.59
C ILE A 20 16.85 11.39 -2.54
N ALA A 21 17.61 12.34 -2.03
CA ALA A 21 18.46 13.22 -2.86
C ALA A 21 19.48 12.39 -3.65
N ALA A 22 20.13 11.41 -3.03
CA ALA A 22 21.07 10.52 -3.71
C ALA A 22 20.38 9.71 -4.81
N ALA A 23 19.16 9.19 -4.55
CA ALA A 23 18.37 8.47 -5.56
C ALA A 23 18.03 9.36 -6.76
N LEU A 24 17.63 10.60 -6.50
CA LEU A 24 17.35 11.58 -7.57
C LEU A 24 18.61 11.95 -8.36
N VAL A 25 19.76 12.07 -7.71
CA VAL A 25 21.05 12.34 -8.40
C VAL A 25 21.44 11.17 -9.30
N VAL A 26 21.37 9.92 -8.80
CA VAL A 26 21.62 8.74 -9.63
C VAL A 26 20.59 8.60 -10.74
N GLY A 27 19.32 8.89 -10.44
CA GLY A 27 18.24 8.94 -11.42
C GLY A 27 18.49 10.00 -12.51
N ALA A 28 19.01 11.18 -12.14
CA ALA A 28 19.43 12.19 -13.11
C ALA A 28 20.53 11.66 -14.05
N GLY A 29 21.49 10.89 -13.51
CA GLY A 29 22.50 10.21 -14.31
C GLY A 29 21.88 9.23 -15.33
N LEU A 30 20.87 8.43 -14.92
CA LEU A 30 20.17 7.52 -15.83
C LEU A 30 19.40 8.27 -16.93
N ILE A 31 18.79 9.41 -16.59
CA ILE A 31 18.08 10.28 -17.56
C ILE A 31 19.08 10.85 -18.59
N VAL A 32 20.24 11.30 -18.15
CA VAL A 32 21.33 11.78 -19.05
C VAL A 32 21.82 10.66 -19.95
N LEU A 33 22.06 9.46 -19.41
CA LEU A 33 22.48 8.30 -20.21
C LEU A 33 21.43 7.91 -21.27
N ALA A 34 20.15 8.18 -21.03
CA ALA A 34 19.10 8.02 -22.01
C ALA A 34 19.00 9.18 -23.02
N GLY A 35 19.93 10.13 -22.98
CA GLY A 35 19.93 11.30 -23.88
C GLY A 35 18.88 12.35 -23.57
N LYS A 36 18.33 12.37 -22.34
CA LYS A 36 17.25 13.27 -21.94
C LYS A 36 17.75 14.31 -20.92
N ASN A 37 17.00 15.40 -20.76
CA ASN A 37 17.34 16.45 -19.80
C ASN A 37 16.72 16.19 -18.42
N PRO A 38 17.53 15.93 -17.37
CA PRO A 38 17.01 15.64 -16.03
C PRO A 38 16.27 16.82 -15.39
N VAL A 39 16.67 18.07 -15.68
CA VAL A 39 15.99 19.25 -15.13
C VAL A 39 14.58 19.36 -15.72
N ALA A 40 14.43 19.16 -17.02
CA ALA A 40 13.12 19.15 -17.67
C ALA A 40 12.25 17.97 -17.17
N ALA A 41 12.88 16.80 -17.00
CA ALA A 41 12.19 15.60 -16.52
C ALA A 41 11.66 15.76 -15.08
N TYR A 42 12.49 16.19 -14.15
CA TYR A 42 12.07 16.44 -12.76
C TYR A 42 11.17 17.66 -12.65
N GLY A 43 11.38 18.70 -13.45
CA GLY A 43 10.47 19.83 -13.56
C GLY A 43 9.07 19.38 -13.95
N ALA A 44 8.93 18.56 -15.01
CA ALA A 44 7.68 17.98 -15.43
C ALA A 44 7.05 17.10 -14.34
N LEU A 45 7.85 16.28 -13.64
CA LEU A 45 7.36 15.44 -12.55
C LEU A 45 6.75 16.27 -11.43
N PHE A 46 7.46 17.24 -10.89
CA PHE A 46 7.01 18.00 -9.72
C PHE A 46 5.94 19.03 -10.05
N GLN A 47 6.05 19.70 -11.19
CA GLN A 47 5.07 20.68 -11.61
C GLN A 47 3.70 20.04 -11.86
N GLU A 48 3.66 18.91 -12.52
CA GLU A 48 2.41 18.23 -12.80
C GLU A 48 1.86 17.48 -11.59
N SER A 49 2.69 16.83 -10.77
CA SER A 49 2.20 16.08 -9.63
C SER A 49 1.71 16.93 -8.46
N LEU A 50 2.23 18.15 -8.30
CA LEU A 50 1.95 19.02 -7.15
C LEU A 50 1.54 20.45 -7.51
N GLY A 51 1.90 20.94 -8.70
CA GLY A 51 1.67 22.32 -9.12
C GLY A 51 0.38 22.58 -9.89
N ASP A 52 -0.24 21.51 -10.42
CA ASP A 52 -1.51 21.60 -11.16
C ASP A 52 -2.63 20.89 -10.41
N TYR A 53 -3.86 21.40 -10.58
CA TYR A 53 -5.07 20.84 -9.94
C TYR A 53 -5.31 19.37 -10.31
N TYR A 54 -5.20 19.05 -11.60
CA TYR A 54 -5.43 17.68 -12.08
C TYR A 54 -4.31 16.72 -11.66
N GLY A 55 -3.08 17.16 -11.70
CA GLY A 55 -1.93 16.37 -11.26
C GLY A 55 -1.92 16.14 -9.77
N PHE A 56 -2.26 17.15 -8.97
CA PHE A 56 -2.45 16.98 -7.52
C PHE A 56 -3.59 16.00 -7.22
N SER A 57 -4.70 16.09 -7.94
CA SER A 57 -5.81 15.12 -7.84
C SER A 57 -5.36 13.69 -8.19
N ASP A 58 -4.59 13.51 -9.28
CA ASP A 58 -4.04 12.20 -9.65
C ASP A 58 -3.09 11.66 -8.58
N THR A 59 -2.28 12.53 -7.99
CA THR A 59 -1.44 12.21 -6.82
C THR A 59 -2.27 11.68 -5.66
N LEU A 60 -3.36 12.34 -5.29
CA LEU A 60 -4.25 11.90 -4.21
C LEU A 60 -4.95 10.58 -4.55
N THR A 61 -5.35 10.40 -5.81
CA THR A 61 -5.96 9.16 -6.30
C THR A 61 -5.01 7.98 -6.14
N LYS A 62 -3.74 8.12 -6.56
CA LYS A 62 -2.71 7.09 -6.41
C LYS A 62 -2.26 6.88 -4.97
N THR A 63 -2.32 7.92 -4.15
CA THR A 63 -2.02 7.84 -2.71
C THR A 63 -3.03 6.94 -1.99
N THR A 64 -4.27 6.89 -2.41
CA THR A 64 -5.33 6.13 -1.74
C THR A 64 -4.99 4.63 -1.57
N PRO A 65 -4.74 3.86 -2.65
CA PRO A 65 -4.40 2.44 -2.52
C PRO A 65 -3.03 2.23 -1.87
N LEU A 66 -2.06 3.11 -2.13
CA LEU A 66 -0.75 3.06 -1.49
C LEU A 66 -0.87 3.20 0.04
N LEU A 67 -1.64 4.18 0.52
CA LEU A 67 -1.85 4.43 1.95
C LEU A 67 -2.53 3.23 2.62
N LEU A 68 -3.64 2.76 2.08
CA LEU A 68 -4.38 1.62 2.66
C LEU A 68 -3.51 0.37 2.74
N THR A 69 -2.82 0.03 1.67
CA THR A 69 -1.98 -1.18 1.62
C THR A 69 -0.77 -1.06 2.53
N SER A 70 -0.13 0.12 2.56
CA SER A 70 1.04 0.36 3.43
C SER A 70 0.69 0.36 4.91
N LEU A 71 -0.51 0.83 5.27
CA LEU A 71 -1.04 0.68 6.63
C LEU A 71 -1.21 -0.81 6.98
N GLY A 72 -1.67 -1.63 6.05
CA GLY A 72 -1.74 -3.08 6.21
C GLY A 72 -0.36 -3.71 6.43
N VAL A 73 0.62 -3.36 5.58
CA VAL A 73 2.00 -3.83 5.74
C VAL A 73 2.59 -3.38 7.08
N LEU A 74 2.32 -2.14 7.52
CA LEU A 74 2.73 -1.64 8.83
C LEU A 74 2.17 -2.49 9.98
N VAL A 75 0.90 -2.88 9.93
CA VAL A 75 0.27 -3.75 10.94
C VAL A 75 1.00 -5.10 11.02
N ALA A 76 1.28 -5.72 9.88
CA ALA A 76 2.02 -6.98 9.81
C ALA A 76 3.45 -6.83 10.37
N LEU A 77 4.18 -5.78 9.99
CA LEU A 77 5.54 -5.49 10.48
C LEU A 77 5.56 -5.29 12.00
N LYS A 78 4.56 -4.59 12.57
CA LYS A 78 4.44 -4.42 14.02
C LYS A 78 4.19 -5.74 14.76
N ALA A 79 3.57 -6.72 14.10
CA ALA A 79 3.43 -8.10 14.60
C ALA A 79 4.68 -8.97 14.36
N GLY A 80 5.76 -8.41 13.83
CA GLY A 80 6.97 -9.15 13.48
C GLY A 80 6.82 -10.04 12.25
N GLN A 81 5.82 -9.78 11.39
CA GLN A 81 5.55 -10.55 10.18
C GLN A 81 5.89 -9.74 8.92
N PHE A 82 6.50 -10.40 7.94
CA PHE A 82 6.86 -9.79 6.67
C PHE A 82 5.81 -10.13 5.59
N ASN A 83 4.79 -9.28 5.45
CA ASN A 83 3.71 -9.48 4.48
C ASN A 83 4.07 -8.90 3.11
N ILE A 84 4.48 -9.76 2.16
CA ILE A 84 4.66 -9.40 0.75
C ILE A 84 3.37 -9.60 -0.06
N GLY A 85 2.33 -10.13 0.57
CA GLY A 85 1.06 -10.51 -0.05
C GLY A 85 0.11 -9.35 -0.37
N GLY A 86 0.52 -8.10 -0.15
CA GLY A 86 -0.32 -6.93 -0.36
C GLY A 86 -0.94 -6.88 -1.76
N GLU A 87 -0.19 -7.27 -2.78
CA GLU A 87 -0.67 -7.29 -4.17
C GLU A 87 -1.85 -8.26 -4.34
N GLY A 88 -1.72 -9.51 -3.91
CA GLY A 88 -2.80 -10.50 -3.99
C GLY A 88 -4.02 -10.14 -3.12
N GLN A 89 -3.77 -9.51 -1.97
CA GLN A 89 -4.83 -9.03 -1.08
C GLN A 89 -5.63 -7.88 -1.72
N ILE A 90 -4.97 -6.97 -2.47
CA ILE A 90 -5.63 -5.95 -3.30
C ILE A 90 -6.54 -6.63 -4.35
N TYR A 91 -6.02 -7.62 -5.07
CA TYR A 91 -6.79 -8.34 -6.10
C TYR A 91 -8.03 -9.02 -5.52
N MET A 92 -7.91 -9.70 -4.39
CA MET A 92 -9.03 -10.36 -3.75
C MET A 92 -10.03 -9.36 -3.17
N GLY A 93 -9.57 -8.23 -2.63
CA GLY A 93 -10.44 -7.15 -2.18
C GLY A 93 -11.21 -6.49 -3.33
N GLY A 94 -10.56 -6.26 -4.46
CA GLY A 94 -11.21 -5.81 -5.68
C GLY A 94 -12.28 -6.78 -6.18
N LEU A 95 -12.00 -8.10 -6.12
CA LEU A 95 -12.99 -9.13 -6.44
C LEU A 95 -14.18 -9.07 -5.51
N GLY A 96 -13.96 -9.03 -4.19
CA GLY A 96 -15.05 -8.98 -3.20
C GLY A 96 -16.00 -7.80 -3.44
N SER A 97 -15.43 -6.62 -3.69
CA SER A 97 -16.23 -5.43 -4.00
C SER A 97 -16.93 -5.52 -5.36
N ALA A 98 -16.28 -6.11 -6.37
CA ALA A 98 -16.87 -6.32 -7.70
C ALA A 98 -18.05 -7.28 -7.64
N LEU A 99 -17.96 -8.37 -6.87
CA LEU A 99 -19.07 -9.32 -6.70
C LEU A 99 -20.31 -8.63 -6.13
N VAL A 100 -20.12 -7.78 -5.11
CA VAL A 100 -21.23 -7.00 -4.55
C VAL A 100 -21.77 -6.02 -5.59
N GLY A 101 -20.90 -5.23 -6.24
CA GLY A 101 -21.31 -4.21 -7.19
C GLY A 101 -21.96 -4.72 -8.48
N LEU A 102 -21.70 -5.98 -8.86
CA LEU A 102 -22.27 -6.62 -10.07
C LEU A 102 -23.55 -7.41 -9.78
N TYR A 103 -23.58 -8.17 -8.70
CA TYR A 103 -24.63 -9.17 -8.47
C TYR A 103 -25.67 -8.76 -7.43
N VAL A 104 -25.35 -7.86 -6.51
CA VAL A 104 -26.32 -7.32 -5.56
C VAL A 104 -27.00 -6.12 -6.19
N LYS A 105 -28.29 -6.24 -6.51
CA LYS A 105 -29.07 -5.20 -7.21
C LYS A 105 -30.13 -4.58 -6.29
N GLY A 106 -30.57 -3.35 -6.63
CA GLY A 106 -31.71 -2.73 -5.94
C GLY A 106 -31.39 -2.09 -4.58
N LEU A 107 -30.12 -2.08 -4.15
CA LEU A 107 -29.73 -1.41 -2.91
C LEU A 107 -29.53 0.10 -3.10
N PRO A 108 -29.97 0.93 -2.13
CA PRO A 108 -29.63 2.33 -2.12
C PRO A 108 -28.13 2.52 -1.85
N LEU A 109 -27.56 3.63 -2.32
CA LEU A 109 -26.16 3.98 -2.22
C LEU A 109 -25.59 3.84 -0.79
N LEU A 110 -26.34 4.30 0.21
CA LEU A 110 -25.92 4.26 1.63
C LEU A 110 -25.70 2.84 2.18
N ILE A 111 -26.28 1.82 1.57
CA ILE A 111 -26.09 0.41 1.94
C ILE A 111 -25.12 -0.28 0.98
N HIS A 112 -25.24 0.02 -0.32
CA HIS A 112 -24.45 -0.66 -1.34
C HIS A 112 -22.95 -0.35 -1.24
N LEU A 113 -22.59 0.93 -1.00
CA LEU A 113 -21.19 1.33 -0.83
C LEU A 113 -20.52 0.66 0.37
N PRO A 114 -21.06 0.76 1.61
CA PRO A 114 -20.46 0.07 2.76
C PRO A 114 -20.40 -1.44 2.57
N LEU A 115 -21.41 -2.06 1.96
CA LEU A 115 -21.41 -3.50 1.70
C LEU A 115 -20.29 -3.90 0.74
N GLY A 116 -20.08 -3.15 -0.34
CA GLY A 116 -18.97 -3.37 -1.27
C GLY A 116 -17.59 -3.21 -0.62
N LEU A 117 -17.42 -2.16 0.21
CA LEU A 117 -16.20 -1.93 0.95
C LEU A 117 -15.94 -3.01 2.00
N LEU A 118 -16.97 -3.43 2.74
CA LEU A 118 -16.86 -4.52 3.72
C LEU A 118 -16.54 -5.85 3.04
N ALA A 119 -17.13 -6.13 1.88
CA ALA A 119 -16.78 -7.31 1.08
C ALA A 119 -15.31 -7.24 0.63
N GLY A 120 -14.85 -6.09 0.15
CA GLY A 120 -13.45 -5.90 -0.20
C GLY A 120 -12.50 -6.11 0.98
N PHE A 121 -12.82 -5.53 2.14
CA PHE A 121 -12.08 -5.78 3.37
C PHE A 121 -12.07 -7.26 3.74
N PHE A 122 -13.22 -7.91 3.73
CA PHE A 122 -13.37 -9.31 4.14
C PHE A 122 -12.59 -10.27 3.23
N PHE A 123 -12.70 -10.11 1.90
CA PHE A 123 -11.96 -10.95 0.95
C PHE A 123 -10.45 -10.77 1.09
N GLY A 124 -9.98 -9.53 1.24
CA GLY A 124 -8.57 -9.25 1.53
C GLY A 124 -8.13 -9.83 2.88
N ALA A 125 -8.96 -9.71 3.93
CA ALA A 125 -8.68 -10.24 5.26
C ALA A 125 -8.57 -11.77 5.28
N VAL A 126 -9.49 -12.46 4.61
CA VAL A 126 -9.44 -13.94 4.44
C VAL A 126 -8.18 -14.32 3.68
N TRP A 127 -7.83 -13.59 2.61
CA TRP A 127 -6.61 -13.87 1.85
C TRP A 127 -5.34 -13.66 2.68
N GLY A 128 -5.29 -12.64 3.52
CA GLY A 128 -4.20 -12.41 4.46
C GLY A 128 -4.15 -13.38 5.64
N LEU A 129 -5.33 -13.93 6.04
CA LEU A 129 -5.42 -14.93 7.10
C LEU A 129 -4.74 -16.24 6.69
N ILE A 130 -4.77 -16.64 5.42
CA ILE A 130 -4.16 -17.89 4.93
C ILE A 130 -2.67 -17.97 5.30
N PRO A 131 -1.80 -17.04 4.86
CA PRO A 131 -0.39 -17.07 5.24
C PRO A 131 -0.18 -16.81 6.73
N GLY A 132 -1.05 -16.02 7.37
CA GLY A 132 -1.05 -15.81 8.82
C GLY A 132 -1.25 -17.12 9.60
N TYR A 133 -2.20 -17.95 9.20
CA TYR A 133 -2.44 -19.28 9.76
C TYR A 133 -1.26 -20.23 9.50
N LEU A 134 -0.77 -20.27 8.26
CA LEU A 134 0.36 -21.12 7.88
C LEU A 134 1.61 -20.79 8.71
N LYS A 135 1.86 -19.50 8.96
CA LYS A 135 2.95 -19.04 9.83
C LYS A 135 2.72 -19.39 11.27
N ALA A 136 1.58 -19.02 11.82
CA ALA A 136 1.29 -19.12 13.26
C ALA A 136 1.18 -20.58 13.73
N VAL A 137 0.54 -21.45 12.94
CA VAL A 137 0.21 -22.82 13.35
C VAL A 137 1.19 -23.86 12.78
N ARG A 138 1.69 -23.63 11.57
CA ARG A 138 2.56 -24.59 10.86
C ARG A 138 4.02 -24.15 10.77
N GLY A 139 4.37 -22.93 11.20
CA GLY A 139 5.72 -22.38 11.13
C GLY A 139 6.24 -22.13 9.71
N ILE A 140 5.36 -22.14 8.71
CA ILE A 140 5.74 -21.92 7.30
C ILE A 140 6.18 -20.47 7.13
N ASN A 141 7.20 -20.26 6.29
CA ASN A 141 7.73 -18.92 6.01
C ASN A 141 6.66 -18.06 5.34
N GLU A 142 6.30 -16.94 6.00
CA GLU A 142 5.26 -16.02 5.54
C GLU A 142 5.64 -15.29 4.24
N VAL A 143 6.93 -15.03 4.01
CA VAL A 143 7.43 -14.37 2.81
C VAL A 143 7.12 -15.21 1.56
N ILE A 144 7.41 -16.51 1.63
CA ILE A 144 7.18 -17.43 0.53
C ILE A 144 5.69 -17.61 0.30
N SER A 145 4.91 -17.87 1.36
CA SER A 145 3.47 -18.11 1.23
C SER A 145 2.71 -16.88 0.73
N THR A 146 3.06 -15.67 1.20
CA THR A 146 2.44 -14.43 0.73
C THR A 146 2.80 -14.11 -0.71
N LEU A 147 4.07 -14.32 -1.11
CA LEU A 147 4.51 -14.11 -2.49
C LEU A 147 3.80 -15.05 -3.47
N LEU A 148 3.72 -16.34 -3.15
CA LEU A 148 3.03 -17.31 -4.00
C LEU A 148 1.53 -16.99 -4.13
N LEU A 149 0.88 -16.57 -3.04
CA LEU A 149 -0.52 -16.18 -3.05
C LEU A 149 -0.80 -14.93 -3.91
N ASN A 150 0.17 -14.05 -4.15
CA ASN A 150 0.02 -12.97 -5.12
C ASN A 150 -0.24 -13.51 -6.52
N TYR A 151 0.59 -14.46 -6.97
CA TYR A 151 0.43 -15.07 -8.30
C TYR A 151 -0.87 -15.86 -8.41
N VAL A 152 -1.27 -16.56 -7.34
CA VAL A 152 -2.57 -17.26 -7.32
C VAL A 152 -3.72 -16.27 -7.48
N ALA A 153 -3.73 -15.15 -6.74
CA ALA A 153 -4.75 -14.13 -6.84
C ALA A 153 -4.80 -13.48 -8.23
N GLN A 154 -3.65 -13.09 -8.78
CA GLN A 154 -3.55 -12.48 -10.11
C GLN A 154 -4.09 -13.40 -11.21
N ASN A 155 -3.64 -14.66 -11.22
CA ASN A 155 -4.11 -15.63 -12.21
C ASN A 155 -5.59 -15.98 -12.02
N PHE A 156 -6.08 -16.00 -10.78
CA PHE A 156 -7.50 -16.21 -10.50
C PHE A 156 -8.37 -15.06 -11.03
N ILE A 157 -7.96 -13.80 -10.83
CA ILE A 157 -8.65 -12.66 -11.43
C ILE A 157 -8.59 -12.71 -12.95
N SER A 158 -7.43 -13.02 -13.54
CA SER A 158 -7.28 -13.20 -14.98
C SER A 158 -8.25 -14.25 -15.51
N TYR A 159 -8.33 -15.42 -14.88
CA TYR A 159 -9.29 -16.46 -15.23
C TYR A 159 -10.74 -15.95 -15.18
N LEU A 160 -11.11 -15.22 -14.13
CA LEU A 160 -12.48 -14.71 -13.97
C LEU A 160 -12.87 -13.70 -15.06
N VAL A 161 -11.99 -12.74 -15.35
CA VAL A 161 -12.29 -11.66 -16.31
C VAL A 161 -12.14 -12.08 -17.78
N ASN A 162 -11.37 -13.14 -18.06
CA ASN A 162 -11.31 -13.77 -19.39
C ASN A 162 -12.36 -14.85 -19.61
N GLY A 163 -13.12 -15.21 -18.58
CA GLY A 163 -14.11 -16.29 -18.61
C GLY A 163 -15.46 -15.90 -17.99
N PRO A 164 -15.79 -16.43 -16.79
CA PRO A 164 -17.15 -16.34 -16.26
C PRO A 164 -17.62 -14.92 -15.90
N MET A 165 -16.71 -13.97 -15.69
CA MET A 165 -17.04 -12.59 -15.38
C MET A 165 -16.80 -11.64 -16.54
N MET A 166 -16.44 -12.12 -17.73
CA MET A 166 -16.21 -11.30 -18.91
C MET A 166 -17.52 -10.65 -19.40
N GLU A 167 -17.47 -9.34 -19.71
CA GLU A 167 -18.60 -8.67 -20.35
C GLU A 167 -18.77 -9.16 -21.78
N LEU A 168 -19.98 -9.59 -22.14
CA LEU A 168 -20.28 -10.12 -23.46
C LEU A 168 -20.04 -9.08 -24.56
N GLY A 169 -19.21 -9.42 -25.54
CA GLY A 169 -18.86 -8.51 -26.66
C GLY A 169 -17.81 -7.46 -26.33
N ALA A 170 -17.18 -7.53 -25.16
CA ALA A 170 -16.12 -6.60 -24.79
C ALA A 170 -14.84 -6.84 -25.64
N PRO A 171 -14.16 -5.75 -26.08
CA PRO A 171 -12.91 -5.86 -26.85
C PRO A 171 -11.70 -6.27 -26.02
N SER A 172 -11.82 -6.25 -24.69
CA SER A 172 -10.76 -6.56 -23.72
C SER A 172 -11.33 -7.32 -22.52
N PRO A 173 -10.50 -8.10 -21.79
CA PRO A 173 -10.94 -8.88 -20.66
C PRO A 173 -11.23 -8.00 -19.43
N PHE A 174 -12.49 -7.65 -19.28
CA PHE A 174 -13.01 -6.93 -18.11
C PHE A 174 -14.45 -7.34 -17.79
N SER A 175 -14.82 -7.15 -16.52
CA SER A 175 -16.18 -7.39 -16.06
C SER A 175 -17.16 -6.32 -16.59
N PRO A 176 -18.48 -6.57 -16.55
CA PRO A 176 -19.47 -5.51 -16.71
C PRO A 176 -19.23 -4.37 -15.71
N ARG A 177 -19.80 -3.20 -16.01
CA ARG A 177 -19.69 -2.04 -15.12
C ARG A 177 -20.50 -2.26 -13.84
N LEU A 178 -19.91 -1.89 -12.70
CA LEU A 178 -20.58 -1.93 -11.40
C LEU A 178 -21.82 -1.02 -11.40
N ALA A 179 -22.84 -1.41 -10.64
CA ALA A 179 -24.01 -0.59 -10.40
C ALA A 179 -23.59 0.81 -9.91
N GLN A 180 -24.28 1.86 -10.37
CA GLN A 180 -23.98 3.24 -9.98
C GLN A 180 -24.04 3.46 -8.47
N THR A 181 -24.92 2.75 -7.77
CA THR A 181 -25.04 2.78 -6.30
C THR A 181 -23.88 2.11 -5.58
N ALA A 182 -23.03 1.34 -6.30
CA ALA A 182 -21.80 0.74 -5.77
C ALA A 182 -20.54 1.53 -6.14
N GLN A 183 -20.67 2.67 -6.83
CA GLN A 183 -19.54 3.50 -7.23
C GLN A 183 -19.24 4.56 -6.16
N LEU A 184 -17.96 4.68 -5.77
CA LEU A 184 -17.52 5.69 -4.82
C LEU A 184 -17.70 7.10 -5.40
N LEU A 185 -18.15 8.01 -4.55
CA LEU A 185 -18.35 9.41 -4.95
C LEU A 185 -17.01 10.08 -5.23
N THR A 186 -16.95 10.86 -6.31
CA THR A 186 -15.83 11.75 -6.61
C THR A 186 -15.90 12.96 -5.65
N ILE A 187 -14.79 13.28 -4.98
CA ILE A 187 -14.71 14.38 -4.00
C ILE A 187 -14.15 15.68 -4.57
N LEU A 188 -13.36 15.61 -5.64
CA LEU A 188 -12.84 16.77 -6.34
C LEU A 188 -13.52 16.88 -7.71
N PRO A 189 -14.18 18.02 -8.04
CA PRO A 189 -14.90 18.18 -9.32
C PRO A 189 -13.99 17.92 -10.53
N GLN A 190 -14.54 17.26 -11.55
CA GLN A 190 -13.87 16.97 -12.83
C GLN A 190 -12.54 16.18 -12.70
N THR A 191 -12.38 15.44 -11.60
CA THR A 191 -11.17 14.63 -11.36
C THR A 191 -11.54 13.18 -11.03
N GLN A 192 -10.52 12.35 -10.79
CA GLN A 192 -10.69 10.94 -10.40
C GLN A 192 -10.54 10.70 -8.89
N THR A 193 -10.29 11.75 -8.10
CA THR A 193 -10.15 11.60 -6.65
C THR A 193 -11.50 11.29 -6.02
N HIS A 194 -11.59 10.12 -5.42
CA HIS A 194 -12.84 9.58 -4.86
C HIS A 194 -12.79 9.44 -3.33
N ALA A 195 -13.95 9.20 -2.72
CA ALA A 195 -14.12 9.08 -1.28
C ALA A 195 -13.25 7.98 -0.61
N GLY A 196 -12.62 7.10 -1.40
CA GLY A 196 -11.60 6.15 -0.92
C GLY A 196 -10.44 6.82 -0.18
N LEU A 197 -10.07 8.08 -0.55
CA LEU A 197 -9.07 8.84 0.18
C LEU A 197 -9.49 9.13 1.62
N LEU A 198 -10.74 9.51 1.84
CA LEU A 198 -11.28 9.75 3.18
C LEU A 198 -11.29 8.46 4.02
N ILE A 199 -11.61 7.33 3.39
CA ILE A 199 -11.54 6.00 4.02
C ILE A 199 -10.10 5.67 4.41
N ALA A 200 -9.12 5.94 3.53
CA ALA A 200 -7.72 5.71 3.80
C ALA A 200 -7.19 6.57 4.97
N LEU A 201 -7.57 7.85 5.02
CA LEU A 201 -7.23 8.75 6.12
C LEU A 201 -7.93 8.34 7.42
N ALA A 202 -9.19 7.91 7.36
CA ALA A 202 -9.91 7.38 8.53
C ALA A 202 -9.23 6.11 9.06
N ALA A 203 -8.84 5.18 8.17
CA ALA A 203 -8.08 3.99 8.55
C ALA A 203 -6.74 4.34 9.20
N ALA A 204 -6.02 5.33 8.69
CA ALA A 204 -4.81 5.85 9.31
C ALA A 204 -5.08 6.41 10.72
N GLY A 205 -6.13 7.22 10.89
CA GLY A 205 -6.54 7.74 12.19
C GLY A 205 -6.90 6.64 13.19
N ILE A 206 -7.67 5.64 12.76
CA ILE A 206 -8.03 4.48 13.59
C ILE A 206 -6.76 3.72 14.02
N LEU A 207 -5.85 3.41 13.11
CA LEU A 207 -4.61 2.69 13.44
C LEU A 207 -3.69 3.51 14.33
N TRP A 208 -3.65 4.83 14.16
CA TRP A 208 -2.88 5.71 15.05
C TRP A 208 -3.40 5.62 16.49
N VAL A 209 -4.72 5.61 16.68
CA VAL A 209 -5.34 5.40 17.99
C VAL A 209 -5.12 3.99 18.50
N VAL A 210 -5.27 2.96 17.64
CA VAL A 210 -5.07 1.56 18.00
C VAL A 210 -3.66 1.34 18.53
N PHE A 211 -2.64 1.76 17.82
CA PHE A 211 -1.25 1.58 18.26
C PHE A 211 -0.84 2.51 19.40
N GLY A 212 -1.47 3.69 19.52
CA GLY A 212 -1.15 4.63 20.58
C GLY A 212 -1.87 4.39 21.91
N ARG A 213 -3.06 3.77 21.91
CA ARG A 213 -3.96 3.77 23.09
C ARG A 213 -4.76 2.48 23.31
N SER A 214 -4.64 1.44 22.46
CA SER A 214 -5.47 0.25 22.62
C SER A 214 -4.71 -0.97 23.09
N PRO A 215 -5.38 -1.90 23.82
CA PRO A 215 -4.79 -3.20 24.20
C PRO A 215 -4.39 -4.04 22.98
N LEU A 216 -5.15 -3.93 21.87
CA LEU A 216 -4.86 -4.64 20.62
C LEU A 216 -3.53 -4.20 20.01
N GLY A 217 -3.29 -2.88 19.92
CA GLY A 217 -2.01 -2.34 19.44
C GLY A 217 -0.84 -2.80 20.30
N TYR A 218 -1.01 -2.75 21.62
CA TYR A 218 -0.01 -3.26 22.57
C TYR A 218 0.27 -4.75 22.36
N GLN A 219 -0.75 -5.59 22.19
CA GLN A 219 -0.58 -7.03 21.96
C GLN A 219 0.21 -7.29 20.67
N ILE A 220 -0.16 -6.62 19.58
CA ILE A 220 0.50 -6.76 18.26
C ILE A 220 1.99 -6.39 18.40
N GLU A 221 2.29 -5.24 19.00
CA GLU A 221 3.68 -4.78 19.17
C GLU A 221 4.50 -5.68 20.09
N THR A 222 3.91 -6.15 21.20
CA THR A 222 4.58 -7.04 22.16
C THR A 222 4.92 -8.38 21.52
N VAL A 223 3.98 -8.97 20.77
CA VAL A 223 4.21 -10.22 20.02
C VAL A 223 5.30 -10.03 18.96
N GLY A 224 5.28 -8.90 18.25
CA GLY A 224 6.28 -8.60 17.22
C GLY A 224 7.69 -8.38 17.79
N GLN A 225 7.81 -7.77 18.97
CA GLN A 225 9.11 -7.54 19.61
C GLN A 225 9.72 -8.82 20.21
N ASN A 226 8.92 -9.60 20.92
CA ASN A 226 9.38 -10.85 21.52
C ASN A 226 8.22 -11.84 21.74
N PRO A 227 7.99 -12.77 20.79
CA PRO A 227 6.92 -13.76 20.89
C PRO A 227 7.01 -14.65 22.14
N ILE A 228 8.24 -14.94 22.60
CA ILE A 228 8.48 -15.78 23.79
C ILE A 228 8.02 -15.04 25.04
N ALA A 229 8.48 -13.80 25.22
CA ALA A 229 8.08 -12.98 26.37
C ALA A 229 6.56 -12.70 26.35
N ALA A 230 5.96 -12.45 25.18
CA ALA A 230 4.53 -12.28 25.01
C ALA A 230 3.75 -13.50 25.51
N ARG A 231 4.21 -14.71 25.18
CA ARG A 231 3.59 -15.96 25.64
C ARG A 231 3.68 -16.13 27.15
N TYR A 232 4.81 -15.81 27.78
CA TYR A 232 4.94 -15.82 29.24
C TYR A 232 4.05 -14.78 29.92
N ALA A 233 3.76 -13.67 29.24
CA ALA A 233 2.80 -12.66 29.71
C ALA A 233 1.33 -13.05 29.47
N GLY A 234 1.04 -14.27 28.97
CA GLY A 234 -0.31 -14.78 28.75
C GLY A 234 -0.95 -14.33 27.43
N LEU A 235 -0.18 -13.72 26.51
CA LEU A 235 -0.69 -13.32 25.20
C LEU A 235 -0.71 -14.50 24.22
N SER A 236 -1.77 -14.59 23.45
CA SER A 236 -1.95 -15.64 22.42
C SER A 236 -1.20 -15.25 21.14
N VAL A 237 0.07 -15.67 21.02
CA VAL A 237 0.96 -15.30 19.91
C VAL A 237 0.34 -15.69 18.56
N GLU A 238 -0.15 -16.93 18.45
CA GLU A 238 -0.71 -17.48 17.22
C GLU A 238 -1.94 -16.67 16.75
N ARG A 239 -2.85 -16.37 17.67
CA ARG A 239 -4.05 -15.56 17.37
C ARG A 239 -3.69 -14.14 16.97
N THR A 240 -2.70 -13.55 17.64
CA THR A 240 -2.25 -12.19 17.35
C THR A 240 -1.61 -12.09 15.97
N ILE A 241 -0.79 -13.07 15.56
CA ILE A 241 -0.22 -13.15 14.22
C ILE A 241 -1.32 -13.28 13.16
N MET A 242 -2.25 -14.23 13.35
CA MET A 242 -3.36 -14.43 12.43
C MET A 242 -4.22 -13.16 12.28
N LEU A 243 -4.54 -12.50 13.40
CA LEU A 243 -5.31 -11.26 13.40
C LEU A 243 -4.58 -10.12 12.68
N ALA A 244 -3.28 -9.94 12.97
CA ALA A 244 -2.48 -8.91 12.32
C ALA A 244 -2.38 -9.12 10.81
N MET A 245 -2.15 -10.35 10.36
CA MET A 245 -2.10 -10.69 8.93
C MET A 245 -3.47 -10.54 8.26
N SER A 246 -4.56 -10.89 8.97
CA SER A 246 -5.93 -10.67 8.48
C SER A 246 -6.27 -9.18 8.37
N LEU A 247 -5.92 -8.37 9.37
CA LEU A 247 -6.11 -6.91 9.32
C LEU A 247 -5.28 -6.27 8.20
N ALA A 248 -4.02 -6.73 8.03
CA ALA A 248 -3.16 -6.29 6.94
C ALA A 248 -3.81 -6.59 5.57
N GLY A 249 -4.32 -7.81 5.41
CA GLY A 249 -5.04 -8.21 4.20
C GLY A 249 -6.34 -7.42 3.99
N GLY A 250 -7.09 -7.16 5.05
CA GLY A 250 -8.32 -6.37 4.97
C GLY A 250 -8.07 -4.93 4.52
N LEU A 251 -7.03 -4.28 5.03
CA LEU A 251 -6.64 -2.92 4.60
C LEU A 251 -6.18 -2.91 3.13
N ALA A 252 -5.39 -3.88 2.71
CA ALA A 252 -5.03 -4.04 1.29
C ALA A 252 -6.26 -4.36 0.43
N GLY A 253 -7.21 -5.14 0.96
CA GLY A 253 -8.49 -5.41 0.30
C GLY A 253 -9.35 -4.15 0.12
N LEU A 254 -9.35 -3.23 1.10
CA LEU A 254 -9.98 -1.91 0.94
C LEU A 254 -9.30 -1.08 -0.15
N ALA A 255 -7.97 -1.20 -0.33
CA ALA A 255 -7.28 -0.57 -1.45
C ALA A 255 -7.80 -1.10 -2.79
N GLY A 256 -7.94 -2.42 -2.93
CA GLY A 256 -8.53 -3.04 -4.11
C GLY A 256 -9.98 -2.62 -4.36
N ALA A 257 -10.78 -2.58 -3.29
CA ALA A 257 -12.16 -2.09 -3.37
C ALA A 257 -12.20 -0.62 -3.82
N SER A 258 -11.31 0.24 -3.31
CA SER A 258 -11.24 1.65 -3.70
C SER A 258 -10.87 1.84 -5.18
N GLU A 259 -9.97 1.02 -5.72
CA GLU A 259 -9.61 1.04 -7.15
C GLU A 259 -10.80 0.61 -8.03
N VAL A 260 -11.45 -0.49 -7.68
CA VAL A 260 -12.55 -1.05 -8.48
C VAL A 260 -13.82 -0.21 -8.38
N MET A 261 -14.20 0.24 -7.17
CA MET A 261 -15.42 1.03 -6.95
C MET A 261 -15.23 2.53 -7.21
N GLY A 262 -14.00 3.07 -7.11
CA GLY A 262 -13.72 4.50 -7.17
C GLY A 262 -13.13 4.99 -8.48
N LEU A 263 -12.31 4.19 -9.13
CA LEU A 263 -11.57 4.64 -10.32
C LEU A 263 -12.03 3.92 -11.59
N LYS A 264 -12.10 2.61 -11.56
CA LYS A 264 -12.30 1.81 -12.79
C LYS A 264 -13.75 1.41 -13.02
N TYR A 265 -14.51 1.25 -11.95
CA TYR A 265 -15.92 0.81 -11.99
C TYR A 265 -16.12 -0.57 -12.65
N ARG A 266 -15.02 -1.34 -12.78
CA ARG A 266 -14.94 -2.66 -13.42
C ARG A 266 -13.78 -3.45 -12.81
N LEU A 267 -13.88 -4.76 -12.84
CA LEU A 267 -12.74 -5.65 -12.55
C LEU A 267 -12.04 -5.99 -13.86
N PHE A 268 -10.71 -5.89 -13.90
CA PHE A 268 -9.90 -6.23 -15.07
C PHE A 268 -8.51 -6.73 -14.64
N GLU A 269 -7.79 -7.33 -15.57
CA GLU A 269 -6.45 -7.82 -15.33
C GLU A 269 -5.49 -6.70 -14.91
N ASN A 270 -4.61 -7.03 -13.99
CA ASN A 270 -3.50 -6.16 -13.58
C ASN A 270 -3.93 -4.74 -13.12
N PHE A 271 -5.13 -4.62 -12.52
CA PHE A 271 -5.69 -3.34 -12.09
C PHE A 271 -4.91 -2.67 -10.95
N SER A 272 -4.18 -3.42 -10.14
CA SER A 272 -3.33 -2.89 -9.07
C SER A 272 -2.06 -2.22 -9.60
N GLY A 273 -1.48 -2.75 -10.68
CA GLY A 273 -0.24 -2.20 -11.24
C GLY A 273 0.92 -2.13 -10.24
N GLY A 274 0.97 -3.02 -9.23
CA GLY A 274 2.07 -3.14 -8.30
C GLY A 274 1.99 -2.29 -7.03
N TYR A 275 0.83 -1.73 -6.68
CA TYR A 275 0.65 -0.98 -5.43
C TYR A 275 1.04 -1.78 -4.18
N GLY A 276 0.81 -3.11 -4.20
CA GLY A 276 1.17 -3.98 -3.09
C GLY A 276 2.67 -4.06 -2.83
N PHE A 277 3.49 -4.00 -3.87
CA PHE A 277 4.95 -3.99 -3.75
C PHE A 277 5.48 -2.62 -3.30
N ASP A 278 4.97 -1.53 -3.86
CA ASP A 278 5.33 -0.17 -3.44
C ASP A 278 4.98 0.07 -1.97
N ALA A 279 3.87 -0.50 -1.50
CA ALA A 279 3.41 -0.39 -0.12
C ALA A 279 4.42 -0.95 0.90
N ILE A 280 5.19 -1.97 0.53
CA ILE A 280 6.26 -2.52 1.37
C ILE A 280 7.33 -1.45 1.61
N ALA A 281 7.78 -0.80 0.53
CA ALA A 281 8.76 0.27 0.62
C ALA A 281 8.25 1.42 1.51
N ILE A 282 7.01 1.86 1.27
CA ILE A 282 6.36 2.93 2.04
C ILE A 282 6.31 2.60 3.53
N ALA A 283 5.92 1.36 3.88
CA ALA A 283 5.85 0.92 5.26
C ALA A 283 7.22 0.92 5.96
N PHE A 284 8.27 0.50 5.26
CA PHE A 284 9.64 0.61 5.78
C PHE A 284 10.08 2.06 5.98
N PHE A 285 9.76 2.95 5.05
CA PHE A 285 10.12 4.36 5.14
C PHE A 285 9.42 5.12 6.25
N SER A 286 8.23 4.65 6.61
CA SER A 286 7.42 5.21 7.70
C SER A 286 8.08 5.11 9.07
N ARG A 287 9.19 4.37 9.20
CA ARG A 287 9.87 4.06 10.47
C ARG A 287 8.92 3.49 11.52
N GLY A 288 7.95 2.69 11.10
CA GLY A 288 6.97 2.08 11.98
C GLY A 288 5.92 3.03 12.54
N SER A 289 5.79 4.25 12.01
CA SER A 289 4.82 5.24 12.46
C SER A 289 3.69 5.44 11.45
N VAL A 290 2.44 5.54 11.93
CA VAL A 290 1.27 5.78 11.07
C VAL A 290 1.36 7.13 10.34
N PRO A 291 1.72 8.26 10.98
CA PRO A 291 1.93 9.52 10.25
C PRO A 291 3.01 9.39 9.16
N GLY A 292 4.09 8.65 9.44
CA GLY A 292 5.12 8.36 8.44
C GLY A 292 4.57 7.66 7.22
N VAL A 293 3.65 6.68 7.38
CA VAL A 293 2.97 6.02 6.25
C VAL A 293 2.19 7.03 5.42
N VAL A 294 1.44 7.93 6.05
CA VAL A 294 0.64 8.96 5.33
C VAL A 294 1.54 9.82 4.44
N PHE A 295 2.61 10.40 5.02
CA PHE A 295 3.52 11.27 4.26
C PHE A 295 4.26 10.51 3.16
N THR A 296 4.74 9.30 3.44
CA THR A 296 5.48 8.51 2.46
C THR A 296 4.55 8.03 1.33
N SER A 297 3.30 7.67 1.64
CA SER A 297 2.31 7.31 0.62
C SER A 297 1.99 8.48 -0.31
N LEU A 298 1.89 9.70 0.23
CA LEU A 298 1.69 10.91 -0.58
C LEU A 298 2.90 11.16 -1.51
N PHE A 299 4.10 11.01 -1.00
CA PHE A 299 5.33 11.15 -1.79
C PHE A 299 5.39 10.12 -2.93
N PHE A 300 5.11 8.84 -2.66
CA PHE A 300 5.08 7.80 -3.70
C PHE A 300 3.93 8.01 -4.68
N GLY A 301 2.77 8.51 -4.20
CA GLY A 301 1.65 8.91 -5.04
C GLY A 301 2.05 10.00 -6.04
N ALA A 302 2.79 11.02 -5.57
CA ALA A 302 3.32 12.09 -6.42
C ALA A 302 4.35 11.57 -7.43
N LEU A 303 5.27 10.69 -7.02
CA LEU A 303 6.20 10.05 -7.95
C LEU A 303 5.47 9.25 -9.04
N ARG A 304 4.45 8.48 -8.67
CA ARG A 304 3.64 7.71 -9.62
C ARG A 304 2.81 8.58 -10.56
N SER A 305 2.25 9.66 -10.05
CA SER A 305 1.51 10.65 -10.86
C SER A 305 2.45 11.33 -11.86
N GLY A 306 3.57 11.86 -11.37
CA GLY A 306 4.57 12.53 -12.20
C GLY A 306 5.29 11.63 -13.21
N ALA A 307 5.33 10.31 -12.98
CA ALA A 307 5.97 9.34 -13.87
C ALA A 307 5.41 9.38 -15.29
N ASN A 308 4.08 9.40 -15.42
CA ASN A 308 3.41 9.45 -16.71
C ASN A 308 3.68 10.77 -17.45
N THR A 309 3.88 11.85 -16.72
CA THR A 309 4.17 13.18 -17.26
C THR A 309 5.62 13.30 -17.68
N MET A 310 6.56 12.73 -16.92
CA MET A 310 7.95 12.61 -17.38
C MET A 310 8.05 11.88 -18.71
N GLN A 311 7.24 10.84 -18.91
CA GLN A 311 7.20 10.13 -20.19
C GLN A 311 6.64 11.01 -21.31
N ARG A 312 5.51 11.70 -21.08
CA ARG A 312 4.84 12.49 -22.12
C ARG A 312 5.57 13.77 -22.46
N ASN A 313 6.07 14.51 -21.46
CA ASN A 313 6.59 15.87 -21.64
C ASN A 313 8.13 15.92 -21.75
N ALA A 314 8.84 14.97 -21.19
CA ALA A 314 10.29 14.90 -21.26
C ALA A 314 10.81 13.66 -22.02
N ASP A 315 9.90 12.88 -22.61
CA ASP A 315 10.19 11.68 -23.41
C ASP A 315 11.13 10.70 -22.68
N VAL A 316 10.96 10.60 -21.34
CA VAL A 316 11.74 9.69 -20.49
C VAL A 316 11.02 8.34 -20.42
N PRO A 317 11.67 7.22 -20.78
CA PRO A 317 11.05 5.90 -20.67
C PRO A 317 10.56 5.59 -19.26
N LEU A 318 9.34 5.02 -19.13
CA LEU A 318 8.77 4.62 -17.83
C LEU A 318 9.69 3.69 -17.03
N THR A 319 10.47 2.87 -17.71
CA THR A 319 11.47 1.99 -17.07
C THR A 319 12.50 2.75 -16.25
N ILE A 320 12.91 3.94 -16.69
CA ILE A 320 13.83 4.81 -15.93
C ILE A 320 13.12 5.36 -14.70
N VAL A 321 11.85 5.73 -14.81
CA VAL A 321 11.08 6.20 -13.65
C VAL A 321 10.94 5.12 -12.60
N TYR A 322 10.62 3.89 -13.01
CA TYR A 322 10.60 2.74 -12.09
C TYR A 322 11.98 2.44 -11.50
N ALA A 323 13.06 2.62 -12.27
CA ALA A 323 14.41 2.49 -11.74
C ALA A 323 14.71 3.55 -10.67
N ILE A 324 14.28 4.81 -10.87
CA ILE A 324 14.40 5.88 -9.87
C ILE A 324 13.63 5.56 -8.60
N GLN A 325 12.40 5.03 -8.71
CA GLN A 325 11.62 4.56 -7.58
C GLN A 325 12.35 3.44 -6.83
N GLY A 326 12.84 2.42 -7.55
CA GLY A 326 13.62 1.32 -6.97
C GLY A 326 14.90 1.80 -6.28
N LEU A 327 15.63 2.75 -6.88
CA LEU A 327 16.81 3.37 -6.28
C LEU A 327 16.46 4.15 -5.02
N THR A 328 15.34 4.87 -5.02
CA THR A 328 14.85 5.56 -3.82
C THR A 328 14.63 4.57 -2.67
N VAL A 329 13.97 3.44 -2.97
CA VAL A 329 13.78 2.34 -2.01
C VAL A 329 15.13 1.83 -1.49
N LEU A 330 16.06 1.52 -2.39
CA LEU A 330 17.36 0.95 -2.06
C LEU A 330 18.18 1.90 -1.17
N PHE A 331 18.30 3.17 -1.54
CA PHE A 331 19.10 4.14 -0.77
C PHE A 331 18.51 4.40 0.62
N ILE A 332 17.19 4.44 0.76
CA ILE A 332 16.58 4.59 2.07
C ILE A 332 16.76 3.32 2.90
N ALA A 333 16.67 2.13 2.32
CA ALA A 333 16.96 0.89 3.02
C ALA A 333 18.41 0.85 3.55
N ILE A 334 19.37 1.26 2.72
CA ILE A 334 20.80 1.41 3.10
C ILE A 334 20.94 2.42 4.24
N SER A 335 20.30 3.58 4.14
CA SER A 335 20.32 4.63 5.16
C SER A 335 19.83 4.10 6.52
N LEU A 336 18.70 3.39 6.55
CA LEU A 336 18.16 2.78 7.78
C LEU A 336 19.10 1.70 8.35
N ALA A 337 19.71 0.88 7.50
CA ALA A 337 20.67 -0.13 7.92
C ALA A 337 21.93 0.48 8.54
N LEU A 338 22.43 1.59 8.01
CA LEU A 338 23.57 2.33 8.56
C LEU A 338 23.23 2.97 9.91
N GLU A 339 22.05 3.58 10.06
CA GLU A 339 21.59 4.12 11.35
C GLU A 339 21.49 3.04 12.42
N SER A 340 20.96 1.87 12.10
CA SER A 340 20.81 0.77 13.05
C SER A 340 22.16 0.25 13.56
N LYS A 341 23.19 0.23 12.70
CA LYS A 341 24.56 -0.13 13.08
C LYS A 341 25.20 0.93 13.97
N ALA A 342 25.03 2.20 13.64
CA ALA A 342 25.58 3.32 14.43
C ALA A 342 24.98 3.36 15.85
N SER A 343 23.68 3.16 15.97
CA SER A 343 22.96 3.08 17.26
C SER A 343 23.47 1.93 18.15
N LYS A 344 23.69 0.73 17.58
CA LYS A 344 24.22 -0.43 18.32
C LYS A 344 25.66 -0.22 18.82
N GLN A 345 26.47 0.51 18.08
CA GLN A 345 27.86 0.83 18.50
C GLN A 345 27.90 1.83 19.65
N GLN A 346 26.93 2.74 19.75
CA GLN A 346 26.83 3.70 20.87
C GLN A 346 26.32 3.04 22.15
N THR A 347 25.52 1.98 22.07
CA THR A 347 24.99 1.25 23.24
C THR A 347 26.04 0.28 23.84
N ASN A 348 27.04 -0.10 23.06
CA ASN A 348 28.12 -0.99 23.48
C ASN A 348 29.40 -0.24 23.98
N ARG A 349 29.37 1.09 24.02
CA ARG A 349 30.36 1.95 24.66
C ARG A 349 29.81 2.55 25.94
#